data_d7e74bf2e55bbdd6f1a845a0b952024a
#
_entry.id   d7e74bf2e55bbdd6f1a845a0b952024a
#
_cell.length_a   1.000
_cell.length_b   1.000
_cell.length_c   1.000
_cell.angle_alpha   90.00
_cell.angle_beta   90.00
_cell.angle_gamma   90.00
#
_symmetry.space_group_name_H-M   'P 1'
#
loop_
_entity.id
_entity.type
_entity.pdbx_description
1 polymer ?
#
loop_
_entity_poly.entity_id
_entity_poly.type
_entity_poly.pdbx_seq_one_letter_code
_entity_poly.pdbx_strand_id
1 'polypeptide(L)'
;MMVQDEIDEKLLLYILNEASDIERDEVDNWLRESKDHQEYFRKFQRVHLELQWGTYAYGMQPDFNTLRRKLKTRYSIRMWYSVAAILVLMLSVGGVFLWNRVDQPEQLAQEVSIQPGKTQAVLVLSSGEKVNMGAEACELEERDGTALQVSENGQIAYHSGKDDKVAEEKGEDVMNRLLVPRGGEFSLTLADGTCVWLNAETELLYPVRFNGKQRVVQLKGEAYFKVAKNQDMPFLVQVGDVAVKVYGTEFNMNTYDGVETVLVTGAVSMNQGNREVMLKPNQKGVFDPSKGEILVENVNVLPYVAWKNGDFIFQNES
;
A
#
# COMPACT_ATOMS: atom_id res chain seq x y z
N MET A 1 -50.36 6.78 8.12
CA MET A 1 -49.70 5.54 8.61
C MET A 1 -49.94 4.52 7.52
N MET A 2 -48.95 4.24 6.67
CA MET A 2 -49.05 3.22 5.62
C MET A 2 -49.29 1.86 6.29
N VAL A 3 -50.15 1.02 5.70
CA VAL A 3 -50.33 -0.35 6.17
C VAL A 3 -49.03 -1.11 5.88
N GLN A 4 -48.57 -1.95 6.81
CA GLN A 4 -47.30 -2.66 6.72
C GLN A 4 -47.11 -3.38 5.38
N ASP A 5 -48.17 -3.99 4.85
CA ASP A 5 -48.16 -4.72 3.61
C ASP A 5 -47.88 -3.80 2.37
N GLU A 6 -48.33 -2.55 2.42
CA GLU A 6 -48.14 -1.57 1.34
C GLU A 6 -46.71 -1.07 1.26
N ILE A 7 -46.05 -0.88 2.42
CA ILE A 7 -44.62 -0.49 2.44
C ILE A 7 -43.72 -1.61 1.98
N ASP A 8 -44.04 -2.86 2.36
CA ASP A 8 -43.24 -4.05 2.00
C ASP A 8 -43.25 -4.26 0.47
N GLU A 9 -44.37 -4.02 -0.21
CA GLU A 9 -44.49 -4.08 -1.67
C GLU A 9 -43.58 -3.02 -2.34
N LYS A 10 -43.63 -1.76 -1.85
CA LYS A 10 -42.80 -0.67 -2.36
C LYS A 10 -41.30 -0.91 -2.10
N LEU A 11 -40.94 -1.46 -0.94
CA LEU A 11 -39.57 -1.83 -0.62
C LEU A 11 -39.05 -2.93 -1.55
N LEU A 12 -39.92 -3.90 -1.92
CA LEU A 12 -39.56 -4.95 -2.86
C LEU A 12 -39.28 -4.38 -4.24
N LEU A 13 -40.18 -3.54 -4.79
CA LEU A 13 -39.98 -2.88 -6.08
C LEU A 13 -38.71 -1.99 -6.08
N TYR A 14 -38.44 -1.32 -4.97
CA TYR A 14 -37.25 -0.49 -4.79
C TYR A 14 -35.96 -1.34 -4.85
N ILE A 15 -35.93 -2.49 -4.19
CA ILE A 15 -34.77 -3.41 -4.19
C ILE A 15 -34.55 -4.03 -5.58
N LEU A 16 -35.63 -4.36 -6.29
CA LEU A 16 -35.58 -4.93 -7.63
C LEU A 16 -35.27 -3.89 -8.72
N ASN A 17 -35.15 -2.62 -8.37
CA ASN A 17 -34.98 -1.48 -9.27
C ASN A 17 -36.15 -1.31 -10.26
N GLU A 18 -37.37 -1.77 -9.90
CA GLU A 18 -38.59 -1.72 -10.68
C GLU A 18 -39.56 -0.64 -10.17
N ALA A 19 -39.25 0.05 -9.06
CA ALA A 19 -40.05 1.14 -8.53
C ALA A 19 -40.07 2.36 -9.46
N SER A 20 -41.26 2.98 -9.63
CA SER A 20 -41.40 4.26 -10.31
C SER A 20 -40.74 5.40 -9.55
N ASP A 21 -40.50 6.54 -10.20
CA ASP A 21 -39.88 7.71 -9.58
C ASP A 21 -40.65 8.21 -8.34
N ILE A 22 -41.98 8.13 -8.36
CA ILE A 22 -42.84 8.52 -7.24
C ILE A 22 -42.68 7.57 -6.07
N GLU A 23 -42.66 6.26 -6.32
CA GLU A 23 -42.46 5.24 -5.28
C GLU A 23 -41.07 5.28 -4.66
N ARG A 24 -40.05 5.64 -5.45
CA ARG A 24 -38.69 5.86 -4.96
C ARG A 24 -38.63 7.03 -3.99
N ASP A 25 -39.20 8.14 -4.35
CA ASP A 25 -39.28 9.33 -3.48
C ASP A 25 -40.02 9.03 -2.18
N GLU A 26 -41.11 8.24 -2.24
CA GLU A 26 -41.86 7.80 -1.05
C GLU A 26 -41.02 6.92 -0.13
N VAL A 27 -40.30 5.95 -0.69
CA VAL A 27 -39.40 5.07 0.09
C VAL A 27 -38.23 5.86 0.68
N ASP A 28 -37.61 6.75 -0.07
CA ASP A 28 -36.52 7.58 0.40
C ASP A 28 -36.96 8.54 1.53
N ASN A 29 -38.16 9.12 1.43
CA ASN A 29 -38.73 9.94 2.50
C ASN A 29 -39.01 9.07 3.74
N TRP A 30 -39.62 7.91 3.59
CA TRP A 30 -39.88 6.98 4.68
C TRP A 30 -38.61 6.54 5.38
N LEU A 31 -37.51 6.29 4.64
CA LEU A 31 -36.21 5.95 5.21
C LEU A 31 -35.54 7.10 5.99
N ARG A 32 -35.86 8.36 5.63
CA ARG A 32 -35.36 9.55 6.34
C ARG A 32 -36.12 9.84 7.63
N GLU A 33 -37.38 9.40 7.76
CA GLU A 33 -38.24 9.68 8.91
C GLU A 33 -37.73 9.06 10.22
N SER A 34 -37.14 7.85 10.17
CA SER A 34 -36.75 7.12 11.38
C SER A 34 -35.53 6.19 11.16
N LYS A 35 -34.72 6.05 12.22
CA LYS A 35 -33.68 5.03 12.27
C LYS A 35 -34.26 3.61 12.28
N ASP A 36 -35.46 3.43 12.85
CA ASP A 36 -36.14 2.14 12.89
C ASP A 36 -36.55 1.69 11.48
N HIS A 37 -36.97 2.63 10.60
CA HIS A 37 -37.25 2.36 9.21
C HIS A 37 -36.02 1.91 8.43
N GLN A 38 -34.85 2.51 8.69
CA GLN A 38 -33.59 2.09 8.08
C GLN A 38 -33.16 0.69 8.55
N GLU A 39 -33.40 0.37 9.82
CA GLU A 39 -33.10 -0.96 10.35
C GLU A 39 -34.06 -2.01 9.77
N TYR A 40 -35.34 -1.67 9.65
CA TYR A 40 -36.33 -2.53 9.00
C TYR A 40 -35.94 -2.82 7.55
N PHE A 41 -35.58 -1.79 6.77
CA PHE A 41 -35.14 -1.94 5.38
C PHE A 41 -33.92 -2.85 5.24
N ARG A 42 -32.92 -2.72 6.12
CA ARG A 42 -31.74 -3.61 6.11
C ARG A 42 -32.11 -5.07 6.38
N LYS A 43 -33.05 -5.32 7.31
CA LYS A 43 -33.55 -6.67 7.59
C LYS A 43 -34.30 -7.23 6.37
N PHE A 44 -35.13 -6.42 5.76
CA PHE A 44 -35.92 -6.78 4.58
C PHE A 44 -35.02 -7.12 3.39
N GLN A 45 -33.99 -6.29 3.09
CA GLN A 45 -32.98 -6.58 2.06
C GLN A 45 -32.25 -7.92 2.30
N ARG A 46 -31.87 -8.20 3.56
CA ARG A 46 -31.17 -9.44 3.90
C ARG A 46 -32.02 -10.66 3.59
N VAL A 47 -33.29 -10.65 4.04
CA VAL A 47 -34.23 -11.75 3.78
C VAL A 47 -34.45 -11.95 2.29
N HIS A 48 -34.59 -10.88 1.53
CA HIS A 48 -34.78 -10.97 0.08
C HIS A 48 -33.56 -11.56 -0.64
N LEU A 49 -32.34 -11.14 -0.25
CA LEU A 49 -31.09 -11.70 -0.78
C LEU A 49 -30.96 -13.20 -0.45
N GLU A 50 -31.29 -13.60 0.77
CA GLU A 50 -31.27 -15.02 1.19
C GLU A 50 -32.25 -15.88 0.36
N LEU A 51 -33.43 -15.35 0.07
CA LEU A 51 -34.43 -16.01 -0.79
C LEU A 51 -33.99 -16.11 -2.25
N GLN A 52 -33.37 -15.06 -2.81
CA GLN A 52 -32.81 -15.11 -4.16
C GLN A 52 -31.69 -16.14 -4.30
N TRP A 53 -30.79 -16.22 -3.35
CA TRP A 53 -29.71 -17.23 -3.34
C TRP A 53 -30.26 -18.64 -3.20
N GLY A 54 -31.31 -18.83 -2.40
CA GLY A 54 -32.00 -20.12 -2.25
C GLY A 54 -32.66 -20.61 -3.54
N THR A 55 -33.28 -19.74 -4.32
CA THR A 55 -33.92 -20.08 -5.59
C THR A 55 -32.94 -20.34 -6.72
N TYR A 56 -31.79 -19.65 -6.74
CA TYR A 56 -30.71 -19.92 -7.72
C TYR A 56 -30.00 -21.26 -7.47
N ALA A 57 -29.91 -21.69 -6.20
CA ALA A 57 -29.22 -22.94 -5.85
C ALA A 57 -30.02 -24.20 -6.19
N TYR A 58 -31.34 -24.14 -6.31
CA TYR A 58 -32.18 -25.35 -6.39
C TYR A 58 -33.14 -25.44 -7.58
N GLY A 59 -33.27 -24.44 -8.44
CA GLY A 59 -34.04 -24.55 -9.71
C GLY A 59 -35.47 -25.13 -9.60
N MET A 60 -36.10 -25.10 -8.44
CA MET A 60 -37.42 -25.67 -8.18
C MET A 60 -38.37 -24.58 -7.69
N GLN A 61 -39.41 -24.32 -8.46
CA GLN A 61 -40.58 -23.62 -7.91
C GLN A 61 -41.32 -24.54 -6.93
N PRO A 62 -41.52 -24.17 -5.68
CA PRO A 62 -42.22 -25.04 -4.71
C PRO A 62 -43.72 -24.99 -4.97
N ASP A 63 -44.29 -26.09 -5.49
CA ASP A 63 -45.74 -26.30 -5.50
C ASP A 63 -46.21 -26.75 -4.12
N PHE A 64 -46.68 -25.78 -3.35
CA PHE A 64 -47.16 -25.98 -1.96
C PHE A 64 -48.39 -26.89 -1.85
N ASN A 65 -49.11 -27.18 -2.91
CA ASN A 65 -50.30 -28.02 -2.89
C ASN A 65 -49.96 -29.51 -2.92
N THR A 66 -48.83 -29.90 -3.50
CA THR A 66 -48.37 -31.30 -3.48
C THR A 66 -47.78 -31.74 -2.15
N LEU A 67 -47.22 -30.82 -1.36
CA LEU A 67 -46.65 -31.10 -0.04
C LEU A 67 -47.74 -31.46 1.03
N ARG A 68 -48.93 -30.84 0.96
CA ARG A 68 -50.02 -31.09 1.94
C ARG A 68 -50.68 -32.49 1.80
N ARG A 69 -50.63 -33.10 0.64
CA ARG A 69 -51.24 -34.43 0.36
C ARG A 69 -50.42 -35.61 0.83
N LYS A 70 -49.12 -35.46 1.03
CA LYS A 70 -48.20 -36.57 1.42
C LYS A 70 -47.98 -36.68 2.92
N LEU A 71 -48.55 -35.83 3.76
CA LEU A 71 -48.38 -35.85 5.22
C LEU A 71 -49.43 -36.69 5.99
N LYS A 72 -50.30 -37.46 5.30
CA LYS A 72 -51.25 -38.40 5.93
C LYS A 72 -50.81 -39.85 5.75
N THR A 73 -49.63 -40.20 6.21
CA THR A 73 -49.26 -41.63 6.37
C THR A 73 -49.09 -41.94 7.86
N ARG A 74 -49.82 -42.94 8.33
CA ARG A 74 -49.72 -43.49 9.67
C ARG A 74 -48.31 -44.07 9.87
N TYR A 75 -47.49 -43.34 10.58
CA TYR A 75 -46.17 -43.83 10.95
C TYR A 75 -46.31 -44.86 12.09
N SER A 76 -45.83 -46.09 11.89
CA SER A 76 -45.74 -47.11 12.92
C SER A 76 -44.70 -46.67 13.97
N ILE A 77 -44.96 -47.04 15.26
CA ILE A 77 -44.09 -46.73 16.40
C ILE A 77 -42.61 -47.13 16.15
N ARG A 78 -42.39 -48.19 15.34
CA ARG A 78 -41.04 -48.62 14.96
C ARG A 78 -40.24 -47.55 14.19
N MET A 79 -40.90 -46.73 13.41
CA MET A 79 -40.25 -45.66 12.63
C MET A 79 -39.81 -44.50 13.53
N TRP A 80 -40.50 -44.26 14.65
CA TRP A 80 -40.09 -43.26 15.62
C TRP A 80 -38.78 -43.60 16.34
N TYR A 81 -38.52 -44.89 16.62
CA TYR A 81 -37.25 -45.36 17.19
C TYR A 81 -36.07 -45.15 16.17
N SER A 82 -36.31 -45.36 14.88
CA SER A 82 -35.30 -45.14 13.86
C SER A 82 -34.96 -43.66 13.72
N VAL A 83 -35.94 -42.74 13.75
CA VAL A 83 -35.75 -41.30 13.70
C VAL A 83 -35.03 -40.81 14.98
N ALA A 84 -35.40 -41.32 16.16
CA ALA A 84 -34.72 -40.98 17.39
C ALA A 84 -33.25 -41.44 17.39
N ALA A 85 -32.95 -42.62 16.88
CA ALA A 85 -31.58 -43.12 16.76
C ALA A 85 -30.72 -42.25 15.83
N ILE A 86 -31.27 -41.78 14.66
CA ILE A 86 -30.60 -40.90 13.74
C ILE A 86 -30.36 -39.51 14.41
N LEU A 87 -31.33 -38.98 15.15
CA LEU A 87 -31.17 -37.72 15.86
C LEU A 87 -30.09 -37.79 16.95
N VAL A 88 -30.04 -38.88 17.72
CA VAL A 88 -28.99 -39.10 18.71
C VAL A 88 -27.61 -39.20 18.03
N LEU A 89 -27.54 -39.90 16.90
CA LEU A 89 -26.29 -40.02 16.14
C LEU A 89 -25.83 -38.68 15.51
N MET A 90 -26.77 -37.88 15.01
CA MET A 90 -26.45 -36.54 14.55
C MET A 90 -26.02 -35.59 15.68
N LEU A 91 -26.70 -35.69 16.84
CA LEU A 91 -26.32 -34.88 18.00
C LEU A 91 -24.96 -35.31 18.57
N SER A 92 -24.64 -36.60 18.58
CA SER A 92 -23.35 -37.09 19.03
C SER A 92 -22.22 -36.70 18.07
N VAL A 93 -22.43 -36.86 16.75
CA VAL A 93 -21.45 -36.42 15.72
C VAL A 93 -21.32 -34.89 15.70
N GLY A 94 -22.44 -34.18 15.80
CA GLY A 94 -22.46 -32.72 15.90
C GLY A 94 -21.79 -32.21 17.18
N GLY A 95 -22.03 -32.92 18.32
CA GLY A 95 -21.39 -32.61 19.60
C GLY A 95 -19.84 -32.79 19.53
N VAL A 96 -19.39 -33.93 18.98
CA VAL A 96 -17.95 -34.18 18.77
C VAL A 96 -17.34 -33.15 17.79
N PHE A 97 -18.07 -32.79 16.73
CA PHE A 97 -17.61 -31.79 15.77
C PHE A 97 -17.55 -30.39 16.40
N LEU A 98 -18.50 -30.00 17.21
CA LEU A 98 -18.48 -28.75 17.97
C LEU A 98 -17.41 -28.77 19.04
N TRP A 99 -17.21 -29.89 19.75
CA TRP A 99 -16.14 -30.05 20.73
C TRP A 99 -14.76 -29.90 20.09
N ASN A 100 -14.53 -30.57 18.97
CA ASN A 100 -13.28 -30.40 18.19
C ASN A 100 -13.10 -28.99 17.63
N ARG A 101 -14.16 -28.17 17.46
CA ARG A 101 -14.02 -26.77 17.06
C ARG A 101 -13.77 -25.84 18.24
N VAL A 102 -14.24 -26.21 19.45
CA VAL A 102 -14.00 -25.38 20.66
C VAL A 102 -12.54 -25.48 21.12
N ASP A 103 -11.86 -26.61 20.83
CA ASP A 103 -10.44 -26.79 21.14
C ASP A 103 -9.48 -26.34 20.01
N GLN A 104 -9.98 -25.81 18.90
CA GLN A 104 -9.11 -24.98 18.09
C GLN A 104 -8.94 -23.66 18.86
N PRO A 105 -7.75 -23.39 19.44
CA PRO A 105 -7.49 -22.03 19.88
C PRO A 105 -7.81 -21.17 18.66
N GLU A 106 -8.75 -20.22 18.83
CA GLU A 106 -8.77 -19.08 17.93
C GLU A 106 -7.30 -18.79 17.68
N GLN A 107 -6.84 -18.96 16.44
CA GLN A 107 -5.63 -18.27 16.05
C GLN A 107 -6.00 -16.81 16.32
N LEU A 108 -5.75 -16.43 17.58
CA LEU A 108 -5.68 -15.04 17.99
C LEU A 108 -4.96 -14.41 16.82
N ALA A 109 -5.68 -13.57 16.09
CA ALA A 109 -5.07 -12.78 15.02
C ALA A 109 -3.71 -12.42 15.60
N GLN A 110 -2.65 -13.02 15.05
CA GLN A 110 -1.30 -12.72 15.51
C GLN A 110 -1.35 -11.22 15.60
N GLU A 111 -1.28 -10.68 16.80
CA GLU A 111 -1.02 -9.26 16.95
C GLU A 111 0.17 -9.06 16.06
N VAL A 112 -0.08 -8.45 14.90
CA VAL A 112 0.99 -8.03 14.02
C VAL A 112 1.68 -7.01 14.87
N SER A 113 2.65 -7.49 15.65
CA SER A 113 3.54 -6.63 16.41
C SER A 113 4.17 -5.74 15.37
N ILE A 114 3.62 -4.54 15.24
CA ILE A 114 4.19 -3.50 14.38
C ILE A 114 5.53 -3.19 15.02
N GLN A 115 6.56 -3.86 14.53
CA GLN A 115 7.92 -3.55 14.96
C GLN A 115 8.33 -2.24 14.29
N PRO A 116 9.00 -1.35 15.02
CA PRO A 116 9.57 -0.16 14.40
C PRO A 116 10.46 -0.55 13.23
N GLY A 117 10.55 0.32 12.23
CA GLY A 117 11.40 0.11 11.06
C GLY A 117 12.81 -0.33 11.48
N LYS A 118 13.35 -1.35 10.81
CA LYS A 118 14.71 -1.83 11.08
C LYS A 118 15.65 -1.23 10.05
N THR A 119 16.82 -0.81 10.48
CA THR A 119 17.89 -0.41 9.56
C THR A 119 18.33 -1.64 8.78
N GLN A 120 17.82 -1.81 7.56
CA GLN A 120 18.12 -2.95 6.69
C GLN A 120 17.99 -2.57 5.22
N ALA A 121 18.96 -2.98 4.44
CA ALA A 121 18.97 -2.84 2.99
C ALA A 121 19.75 -3.97 2.34
N VAL A 122 19.60 -4.14 1.03
CA VAL A 122 20.43 -5.03 0.22
C VAL A 122 21.18 -4.16 -0.79
N LEU A 123 22.50 -4.13 -0.68
CA LEU A 123 23.37 -3.51 -1.66
C LEU A 123 23.68 -4.53 -2.76
N VAL A 124 23.39 -4.18 -4.00
CA VAL A 124 23.79 -4.94 -5.18
C VAL A 124 24.93 -4.19 -5.85
N LEU A 125 26.11 -4.74 -5.79
CA LEU A 125 27.32 -4.19 -6.39
C LEU A 125 27.26 -4.24 -7.92
N SER A 126 28.10 -3.49 -8.58
CA SER A 126 28.26 -3.53 -10.05
C SER A 126 28.62 -4.92 -10.58
N SER A 127 29.23 -5.76 -9.74
CA SER A 127 29.52 -7.18 -10.01
C SER A 127 28.26 -8.07 -10.09
N GLY A 128 27.13 -7.60 -9.53
CA GLY A 128 25.92 -8.37 -9.28
C GLY A 128 25.91 -9.08 -7.92
N GLU A 129 26.98 -8.96 -7.15
CA GLU A 129 27.04 -9.49 -5.78
C GLU A 129 26.05 -8.74 -4.88
N LYS A 130 25.36 -9.49 -4.01
CA LYS A 130 24.37 -8.94 -3.07
C LYS A 130 24.91 -9.01 -1.66
N VAL A 131 24.91 -7.87 -0.99
CA VAL A 131 25.37 -7.70 0.38
C VAL A 131 24.21 -7.21 1.24
N ASN A 132 23.90 -7.96 2.30
CA ASN A 132 22.87 -7.53 3.27
C ASN A 132 23.49 -6.50 4.22
N MET A 133 22.87 -5.31 4.24
CA MET A 133 23.31 -4.19 5.06
C MET A 133 22.57 -4.19 6.39
N GLY A 134 23.25 -3.78 7.45
CA GLY A 134 22.65 -3.65 8.80
C GLY A 134 22.93 -4.83 9.73
N ALA A 135 23.66 -5.87 9.30
CA ALA A 135 24.02 -7.02 10.14
C ALA A 135 25.37 -6.87 10.82
N GLU A 136 26.40 -6.48 10.08
CA GLU A 136 27.80 -6.36 10.57
C GLU A 136 28.57 -5.34 9.72
N ALA A 137 29.59 -4.71 10.31
CA ALA A 137 30.53 -3.90 9.55
C ALA A 137 31.33 -4.78 8.56
N CYS A 138 31.43 -4.33 7.32
CA CYS A 138 32.22 -5.05 6.32
C CYS A 138 32.95 -4.07 5.39
N GLU A 139 34.04 -4.55 4.82
CA GLU A 139 34.77 -3.87 3.75
C GLU A 139 34.56 -4.64 2.45
N LEU A 140 34.20 -3.92 1.40
CA LEU A 140 33.92 -4.45 0.08
C LEU A 140 34.77 -3.70 -0.93
N GLU A 141 35.08 -4.32 -2.04
CA GLU A 141 35.83 -3.71 -3.12
C GLU A 141 35.03 -3.80 -4.43
N GLU A 142 34.89 -2.67 -5.10
CA GLU A 142 34.28 -2.59 -6.43
C GLU A 142 35.23 -2.99 -7.55
N ARG A 143 34.70 -3.26 -8.72
CA ARG A 143 35.47 -3.62 -9.91
C ARG A 143 36.49 -2.54 -10.34
N ASP A 144 36.24 -1.29 -9.99
CA ASP A 144 37.12 -0.17 -10.26
C ASP A 144 38.19 0.05 -9.17
N GLY A 145 38.22 -0.83 -8.15
CA GLY A 145 39.13 -0.72 -7.00
C GLY A 145 38.67 0.26 -5.94
N THR A 146 37.45 0.79 -6.02
CA THR A 146 36.86 1.61 -4.96
C THR A 146 36.56 0.74 -3.76
N ALA A 147 37.10 1.08 -2.59
CA ALA A 147 36.77 0.41 -1.35
C ALA A 147 35.48 1.01 -0.75
N LEU A 148 34.55 0.13 -0.38
CA LEU A 148 33.36 0.47 0.37
C LEU A 148 33.53 0.02 1.82
N GLN A 149 33.39 0.91 2.75
CA GLN A 149 33.34 0.60 4.16
C GLN A 149 31.91 0.73 4.67
N VAL A 150 31.37 -0.38 5.16
CA VAL A 150 30.06 -0.43 5.80
C VAL A 150 30.30 -0.43 7.29
N SER A 151 29.75 0.55 8.00
CA SER A 151 29.85 0.63 9.46
C SER A 151 28.72 -0.16 10.15
N GLU A 152 28.89 -0.50 11.42
CA GLU A 152 27.89 -1.23 12.24
C GLU A 152 26.52 -0.56 12.29
N ASN A 153 26.46 0.76 12.11
CA ASN A 153 25.21 1.54 12.03
C ASN A 153 24.64 1.60 10.61
N GLY A 154 25.17 0.80 9.67
CA GLY A 154 24.69 0.70 8.32
C GLY A 154 25.11 1.82 7.37
N GLN A 155 25.97 2.74 7.79
CA GLN A 155 26.46 3.80 6.90
C GLN A 155 27.47 3.25 5.91
N ILE A 156 27.31 3.59 4.63
CA ILE A 156 28.24 3.26 3.56
C ILE A 156 29.14 4.47 3.33
N ALA A 157 30.46 4.26 3.41
CA ALA A 157 31.47 5.23 3.03
C ALA A 157 32.30 4.71 1.84
N TYR A 158 32.45 5.53 0.82
CA TYR A 158 33.27 5.23 -0.35
C TYR A 158 34.64 5.83 -0.17
N HIS A 159 35.67 5.00 -0.26
CA HIS A 159 37.07 5.41 -0.21
C HIS A 159 37.69 5.23 -1.60
N SER A 160 38.27 6.28 -2.14
CA SER A 160 39.03 6.21 -3.39
C SER A 160 40.15 5.21 -3.24
N GLY A 161 40.24 4.23 -4.14
CA GLY A 161 41.39 3.33 -4.23
C GLY A 161 42.66 4.14 -4.55
N LYS A 162 43.84 3.59 -4.19
CA LYS A 162 45.14 4.27 -4.31
C LYS A 162 45.57 4.65 -5.74
N ASP A 163 44.83 4.19 -6.76
CA ASP A 163 45.15 4.46 -8.17
C ASP A 163 44.02 5.23 -8.86
N ASP A 164 43.97 6.55 -8.62
CA ASP A 164 43.04 7.47 -9.33
C ASP A 164 43.25 7.50 -10.87
N LYS A 165 44.33 6.90 -11.39
CA LYS A 165 44.68 6.90 -12.82
C LYS A 165 44.01 5.79 -13.65
N VAL A 166 43.46 4.74 -13.00
CA VAL A 166 42.85 3.59 -13.72
C VAL A 166 41.35 3.84 -14.01
N ALA A 167 40.72 4.74 -13.27
CA ALA A 167 39.31 5.04 -13.42
C ALA A 167 38.99 5.96 -14.64
N GLU A 168 39.98 6.72 -15.12
CA GLU A 168 39.77 7.64 -16.25
C GLU A 168 39.72 6.95 -17.64
N GLU A 169 40.17 5.69 -17.75
CA GLU A 169 40.25 4.99 -19.04
C GLU A 169 39.08 4.08 -19.40
N LYS A 170 38.19 3.79 -18.46
CA LYS A 170 36.99 2.95 -18.71
C LYS A 170 35.72 3.78 -18.58
N GLY A 171 35.24 4.29 -19.69
CA GLY A 171 34.10 5.20 -19.84
C GLY A 171 32.72 4.65 -19.49
N GLU A 172 32.59 3.68 -18.61
CA GLU A 172 31.32 3.19 -18.09
C GLU A 172 31.24 3.49 -16.60
N ASP A 173 30.17 4.19 -16.17
CA ASP A 173 29.90 4.42 -14.75
C ASP A 173 29.61 3.07 -14.05
N VAL A 174 30.40 2.78 -13.03
CA VAL A 174 30.16 1.63 -12.14
C VAL A 174 28.95 1.94 -11.28
N MET A 175 27.84 1.25 -11.52
CA MET A 175 26.54 1.52 -10.88
C MET A 175 26.25 0.54 -9.77
N ASN A 176 25.86 1.04 -8.61
CA ASN A 176 25.35 0.27 -7.48
C ASN A 176 23.85 0.49 -7.32
N ARG A 177 23.20 -0.53 -6.79
CA ARG A 177 21.77 -0.51 -6.50
C ARG A 177 21.53 -0.83 -5.03
N LEU A 178 20.87 0.06 -4.31
CA LEU A 178 20.47 -0.15 -2.94
C LEU A 178 18.95 -0.40 -2.87
N LEU A 179 18.57 -1.51 -2.27
CA LEU A 179 17.19 -1.97 -2.13
C LEU A 179 16.81 -1.97 -0.65
N VAL A 180 15.82 -1.21 -0.28
CA VAL A 180 15.24 -1.21 1.08
C VAL A 180 13.96 -2.05 1.05
N PRO A 181 13.89 -3.16 1.80
CA PRO A 181 12.70 -4.01 1.83
C PRO A 181 11.57 -3.37 2.64
N ARG A 182 10.42 -3.99 2.58
CA ARG A 182 9.25 -3.59 3.39
C ARG A 182 9.59 -3.62 4.89
N GLY A 183 9.21 -2.55 5.61
CA GLY A 183 9.51 -2.37 7.03
C GLY A 183 10.98 -2.07 7.32
N GLY A 184 11.79 -1.83 6.26
CA GLY A 184 13.16 -1.35 6.37
C GLY A 184 13.24 0.16 6.21
N GLU A 185 14.34 0.73 6.68
CA GLU A 185 14.81 2.07 6.39
C GLU A 185 16.33 2.02 6.28
N PHE A 186 16.91 2.92 5.50
CA PHE A 186 18.36 2.94 5.34
C PHE A 186 18.85 4.35 5.01
N SER A 187 20.09 4.66 5.40
CA SER A 187 20.74 5.90 5.01
C SER A 187 22.13 5.64 4.47
N LEU A 188 22.52 6.40 3.45
CA LEU A 188 23.86 6.34 2.89
C LEU A 188 24.40 7.72 2.57
N THR A 189 25.73 7.82 2.52
CA THR A 189 26.43 9.00 2.01
C THR A 189 27.06 8.64 0.68
N LEU A 190 26.69 9.35 -0.37
CA LEU A 190 27.26 9.19 -1.71
C LEU A 190 28.67 9.77 -1.80
N ALA A 191 29.41 9.42 -2.85
CA ALA A 191 30.81 9.81 -3.05
C ALA A 191 31.05 11.34 -3.09
N ASP A 192 30.00 12.12 -3.42
CA ASP A 192 30.02 13.60 -3.43
C ASP A 192 29.72 14.23 -2.05
N GLY A 193 29.46 13.42 -1.03
CA GLY A 193 29.04 13.85 0.31
C GLY A 193 27.55 14.09 0.45
N THR A 194 26.73 13.80 -0.57
CA THR A 194 25.27 13.85 -0.47
C THR A 194 24.77 12.76 0.46
N CYS A 195 23.96 13.12 1.48
CA CYS A 195 23.31 12.17 2.35
C CYS A 195 21.90 11.86 1.83
N VAL A 196 21.54 10.58 1.81
CA VAL A 196 20.25 10.07 1.34
C VAL A 196 19.65 9.16 2.41
N TRP A 197 18.41 9.43 2.80
CA TRP A 197 17.60 8.54 3.64
C TRP A 197 16.56 7.89 2.73
N LEU A 198 16.43 6.59 2.83
CA LEU A 198 15.56 5.76 2.00
C LEU A 198 14.50 5.13 2.87
N ASN A 199 13.24 5.29 2.50
CA ASN A 199 12.10 4.68 3.17
C ASN A 199 11.91 3.22 2.72
N ALA A 200 10.95 2.49 3.32
CA ALA A 200 10.61 1.12 2.97
C ALA A 200 10.26 0.98 1.47
N GLU A 201 10.48 -0.21 0.90
CA GLU A 201 10.15 -0.53 -0.50
C GLU A 201 10.78 0.44 -1.53
N THR A 202 11.96 0.95 -1.20
CA THR A 202 12.69 1.94 -2.01
C THR A 202 13.90 1.32 -2.68
N GLU A 203 14.13 1.71 -3.93
CA GLU A 203 15.30 1.36 -4.74
C GLU A 203 16.01 2.65 -5.18
N LEU A 204 17.33 2.71 -4.93
CA LEU A 204 18.21 3.78 -5.40
C LEU A 204 19.30 3.16 -6.28
N LEU A 205 19.38 3.60 -7.53
CA LEU A 205 20.47 3.28 -8.45
C LEU A 205 21.37 4.51 -8.56
N TYR A 206 22.66 4.34 -8.29
CA TYR A 206 23.61 5.43 -8.23
C TYR A 206 25.01 4.98 -8.65
N PRO A 207 25.83 5.87 -9.23
CA PRO A 207 27.20 5.54 -9.56
C PRO A 207 28.10 5.53 -8.31
N VAL A 208 29.09 4.65 -8.30
CA VAL A 208 30.12 4.61 -7.25
C VAL A 208 30.88 5.93 -7.16
N ARG A 209 31.10 6.59 -8.31
CA ARG A 209 31.70 7.93 -8.44
C ARG A 209 30.94 8.75 -9.50
N PHE A 210 30.89 10.06 -9.32
CA PHE A 210 30.30 10.98 -10.30
C PHE A 210 31.39 11.53 -11.22
N ASN A 211 31.55 10.96 -12.41
CA ASN A 211 32.61 11.31 -13.36
C ASN A 211 32.15 12.26 -14.48
N GLY A 212 30.85 12.56 -14.57
CA GLY A 212 30.25 13.34 -15.64
C GLY A 212 30.14 14.83 -15.32
N LYS A 213 29.37 15.55 -16.15
CA LYS A 213 28.97 16.94 -15.91
C LYS A 213 27.80 17.09 -14.94
N GLN A 214 27.21 16.00 -14.54
CA GLN A 214 26.04 15.92 -13.69
C GLN A 214 26.18 14.72 -12.73
N ARG A 215 25.60 14.83 -11.54
CA ARG A 215 25.50 13.77 -10.56
C ARG A 215 24.11 13.15 -10.69
N VAL A 216 24.01 12.02 -11.39
CA VAL A 216 22.71 11.41 -11.71
C VAL A 216 22.48 10.17 -10.85
N VAL A 217 21.29 10.11 -10.23
CA VAL A 217 20.80 8.93 -9.54
C VAL A 217 19.38 8.61 -10.03
N GLN A 218 18.93 7.36 -9.88
CA GLN A 218 17.55 6.97 -10.20
C GLN A 218 16.88 6.48 -8.92
N LEU A 219 15.64 6.90 -8.72
CA LEU A 219 14.83 6.58 -7.54
C LEU A 219 13.55 5.87 -7.94
N LYS A 220 13.21 4.85 -7.14
CA LYS A 220 11.87 4.25 -7.08
C LYS A 220 11.51 4.07 -5.61
N GLY A 221 10.38 4.61 -5.16
CA GLY A 221 9.98 4.63 -3.75
C GLY A 221 10.11 6.04 -3.16
N GLU A 222 10.51 6.16 -1.91
CA GLU A 222 10.61 7.44 -1.21
C GLU A 222 12.00 7.66 -0.62
N ALA A 223 12.55 8.85 -0.87
CA ALA A 223 13.85 9.25 -0.32
C ALA A 223 13.89 10.73 0.05
N TYR A 224 14.57 11.00 1.17
CA TYR A 224 14.98 12.35 1.55
C TYR A 224 16.44 12.57 1.17
N PHE A 225 16.70 13.67 0.46
CA PHE A 225 18.02 14.05 0.00
C PHE A 225 18.50 15.30 0.71
N LYS A 226 19.72 15.23 1.24
CA LYS A 226 20.50 16.39 1.66
C LYS A 226 21.71 16.49 0.73
N VAL A 227 21.52 17.21 -0.36
CA VAL A 227 22.49 17.26 -1.46
C VAL A 227 23.66 18.18 -1.12
N ALA A 228 24.87 17.68 -1.29
CA ALA A 228 26.10 18.47 -1.16
C ALA A 228 26.13 19.62 -2.19
N LYS A 229 26.49 20.83 -1.74
CA LYS A 229 26.53 22.02 -2.59
C LYS A 229 27.61 21.90 -3.65
N ASN A 230 27.22 21.99 -4.92
CA ASN A 230 28.13 22.06 -6.05
C ASN A 230 27.43 22.80 -7.20
N GLN A 231 27.90 24.02 -7.52
CA GLN A 231 27.32 24.86 -8.56
C GLN A 231 27.74 24.44 -9.98
N ASP A 232 28.89 23.77 -10.07
CA ASP A 232 29.47 23.38 -11.37
C ASP A 232 28.92 22.05 -11.85
N MET A 233 28.43 21.20 -10.91
CA MET A 233 27.97 19.84 -11.19
C MET A 233 26.61 19.60 -10.54
N PRO A 234 25.47 19.84 -11.23
CA PRO A 234 24.15 19.68 -10.70
C PRO A 234 23.87 18.22 -10.33
N PHE A 235 23.02 18.02 -9.31
CA PHE A 235 22.53 16.72 -8.89
C PHE A 235 21.14 16.49 -9.49
N LEU A 236 20.94 15.35 -10.12
CA LEU A 236 19.70 14.95 -10.76
C LEU A 236 19.17 13.66 -10.15
N VAL A 237 17.91 13.69 -9.69
CA VAL A 237 17.16 12.48 -9.38
C VAL A 237 16.19 12.19 -10.52
N GLN A 238 16.36 11.05 -11.18
CA GLN A 238 15.57 10.66 -12.33
C GLN A 238 14.53 9.61 -11.93
N VAL A 239 13.28 9.81 -12.38
CA VAL A 239 12.15 8.88 -12.21
C VAL A 239 11.40 8.81 -13.54
N GLY A 240 11.65 7.78 -14.32
CA GLY A 240 11.13 7.69 -15.68
C GLY A 240 11.48 8.94 -16.52
N ASP A 241 10.44 9.63 -16.98
CA ASP A 241 10.59 10.86 -17.80
C ASP A 241 10.67 12.15 -16.99
N VAL A 242 10.55 12.07 -15.65
CA VAL A 242 10.66 13.22 -14.76
C VAL A 242 12.06 13.28 -14.15
N ALA A 243 12.67 14.46 -14.16
CA ALA A 243 13.95 14.70 -13.52
C ALA A 243 13.86 15.88 -12.55
N VAL A 244 14.36 15.67 -11.33
CA VAL A 244 14.52 16.72 -10.32
C VAL A 244 15.99 17.15 -10.28
N LYS A 245 16.26 18.42 -10.58
CA LYS A 245 17.59 18.99 -10.65
C LYS A 245 17.83 19.99 -9.53
N VAL A 246 18.95 19.86 -8.84
CA VAL A 246 19.34 20.71 -7.71
C VAL A 246 20.86 20.97 -7.69
N TYR A 247 21.30 21.99 -6.91
CA TYR A 247 22.72 22.36 -6.77
C TYR A 247 23.22 22.33 -5.32
N GLY A 248 22.37 21.93 -4.36
CA GLY A 248 22.69 21.92 -2.93
C GLY A 248 21.44 22.25 -2.11
N THR A 249 20.58 21.26 -1.95
CA THR A 249 19.17 21.41 -1.59
C THR A 249 18.78 20.27 -0.66
N GLU A 250 17.87 20.55 0.28
CA GLU A 250 17.22 19.52 1.06
C GLU A 250 15.77 19.36 0.58
N PHE A 251 15.38 18.15 0.17
CA PHE A 251 14.06 17.86 -0.36
C PHE A 251 13.68 16.38 -0.13
N ASN A 252 12.38 16.11 -0.06
CA ASN A 252 11.81 14.77 -0.08
C ASN A 252 11.26 14.47 -1.46
N MET A 253 11.43 13.25 -1.93
CA MET A 253 10.84 12.77 -3.17
C MET A 253 10.14 11.44 -2.93
N ASN A 254 8.87 11.36 -3.34
CA ASN A 254 8.03 10.17 -3.22
C ASN A 254 7.54 9.75 -4.61
N THR A 255 7.66 8.46 -4.92
CA THR A 255 7.32 7.90 -6.23
C THR A 255 6.43 6.67 -6.15
N TYR A 256 5.77 6.40 -5.00
CA TYR A 256 4.90 5.22 -4.84
C TYR A 256 3.64 5.32 -5.72
N ASP A 257 2.94 6.45 -5.65
CA ASP A 257 1.67 6.67 -6.37
C ASP A 257 1.77 7.74 -7.46
N GLY A 258 2.99 8.13 -7.83
CA GLY A 258 3.28 9.21 -8.76
C GLY A 258 4.59 9.88 -8.40
N VAL A 259 4.94 10.97 -9.09
CA VAL A 259 6.17 11.70 -8.78
C VAL A 259 5.83 12.97 -8.01
N GLU A 260 6.15 12.96 -6.72
CA GLU A 260 6.00 14.10 -5.82
C GLU A 260 7.36 14.56 -5.30
N THR A 261 7.56 15.85 -5.18
CA THR A 261 8.77 16.44 -4.63
C THR A 261 8.41 17.58 -3.69
N VAL A 262 8.86 17.50 -2.43
CA VAL A 262 8.64 18.53 -1.41
C VAL A 262 9.97 19.21 -1.08
N LEU A 263 10.05 20.51 -1.30
CA LEU A 263 11.26 21.30 -1.06
C LEU A 263 11.30 21.83 0.37
N VAL A 264 12.37 21.49 1.08
CA VAL A 264 12.65 21.96 2.46
C VAL A 264 13.52 23.22 2.44
N THR A 265 14.71 23.13 1.85
CA THR A 265 15.64 24.26 1.75
C THR A 265 16.34 24.30 0.40
N GLY A 266 16.64 25.49 -0.11
CA GLY A 266 17.32 25.69 -1.38
C GLY A 266 16.37 25.94 -2.54
N ALA A 267 16.63 25.34 -3.69
CA ALA A 267 15.82 25.44 -4.90
C ALA A 267 15.80 24.09 -5.65
N VAL A 268 14.64 23.74 -6.19
CA VAL A 268 14.41 22.54 -7.01
C VAL A 268 13.88 22.96 -8.36
N SER A 269 14.43 22.39 -9.43
CA SER A 269 13.84 22.41 -10.77
C SER A 269 13.30 21.01 -11.06
N MET A 270 11.97 20.89 -11.22
CA MET A 270 11.32 19.68 -11.73
C MET A 270 11.17 19.80 -13.25
N ASN A 271 11.63 18.77 -13.96
CA ASN A 271 11.66 18.77 -15.42
C ASN A 271 10.92 17.54 -15.96
N GLN A 272 10.10 17.76 -16.99
CA GLN A 272 9.47 16.69 -17.77
C GLN A 272 9.46 17.09 -19.24
N GLY A 273 10.29 16.42 -20.05
CA GLY A 273 10.51 16.81 -21.44
C GLY A 273 11.04 18.23 -21.55
N ASN A 274 10.28 19.11 -22.21
CA ASN A 274 10.65 20.53 -22.39
C ASN A 274 10.03 21.45 -21.31
N ARG A 275 9.34 20.89 -20.33
CA ARG A 275 8.71 21.66 -19.26
C ARG A 275 9.62 21.69 -18.04
N GLU A 276 9.81 22.88 -17.49
CA GLU A 276 10.58 23.11 -16.28
C GLU A 276 9.75 23.92 -15.29
N VAL A 277 9.65 23.44 -14.04
CA VAL A 277 8.94 24.10 -12.95
C VAL A 277 9.87 24.24 -11.76
N MET A 278 10.01 25.48 -11.28
CA MET A 278 10.83 25.81 -10.11
C MET A 278 10.00 25.75 -8.83
N LEU A 279 10.47 25.01 -7.83
CA LEU A 279 9.90 25.00 -6.49
C LEU A 279 10.69 25.93 -5.57
N LYS A 280 9.96 26.55 -4.64
CA LYS A 280 10.47 27.32 -3.49
C LYS A 280 10.32 26.52 -2.20
N PRO A 281 11.05 26.83 -1.13
CA PRO A 281 10.86 26.19 0.17
C PRO A 281 9.38 26.20 0.61
N ASN A 282 8.93 25.10 1.21
CA ASN A 282 7.54 24.82 1.58
C ASN A 282 6.58 24.65 0.38
N GLN A 283 7.11 24.30 -0.79
CA GLN A 283 6.29 23.91 -1.92
C GLN A 283 6.45 22.42 -2.24
N LYS A 284 5.32 21.82 -2.66
CA LYS A 284 5.24 20.48 -3.24
C LYS A 284 4.95 20.61 -4.71
N GLY A 285 5.72 19.89 -5.53
CA GLY A 285 5.46 19.68 -6.94
C GLY A 285 4.98 18.25 -7.17
N VAL A 286 3.87 18.08 -7.88
CA VAL A 286 3.28 16.78 -8.24
C VAL A 286 3.19 16.68 -9.74
N PHE A 287 3.75 15.63 -10.32
CA PHE A 287 3.60 15.35 -11.74
C PHE A 287 2.28 14.61 -11.99
N ASP A 288 1.41 15.22 -12.79
CA ASP A 288 0.16 14.61 -13.29
C ASP A 288 0.42 13.96 -14.66
N PRO A 289 0.54 12.63 -14.76
CA PRO A 289 0.81 11.95 -16.02
C PRO A 289 -0.34 12.05 -17.03
N SER A 290 -1.57 12.28 -16.58
CA SER A 290 -2.74 12.39 -17.45
C SER A 290 -2.74 13.69 -18.26
N LYS A 291 -2.19 14.76 -17.67
CA LYS A 291 -2.08 16.07 -18.29
C LYS A 291 -0.68 16.38 -18.78
N GLY A 292 0.32 15.61 -18.35
CA GLY A 292 1.73 15.88 -18.57
C GLY A 292 2.17 17.20 -17.95
N GLU A 293 1.62 17.56 -16.80
CA GLU A 293 1.87 18.84 -16.10
C GLU A 293 2.40 18.59 -14.68
N ILE A 294 3.19 19.56 -14.20
CA ILE A 294 3.66 19.60 -12.83
C ILE A 294 2.82 20.64 -12.09
N LEU A 295 2.04 20.20 -11.13
CA LEU A 295 1.23 21.05 -10.26
C LEU A 295 2.05 21.43 -9.04
N VAL A 296 1.94 22.71 -8.61
CA VAL A 296 2.68 23.23 -7.45
C VAL A 296 1.70 23.76 -6.42
N GLU A 297 1.88 23.33 -5.17
CA GLU A 297 1.11 23.80 -4.01
C GLU A 297 2.01 24.13 -2.83
N ASN A 298 1.53 25.01 -1.94
CA ASN A 298 2.21 25.30 -0.69
C ASN A 298 1.80 24.27 0.38
N VAL A 299 2.76 23.71 1.07
CA VAL A 299 2.53 22.65 2.07
C VAL A 299 3.29 22.92 3.36
N ASN A 300 2.82 22.31 4.45
CA ASN A 300 3.65 22.10 5.63
C ASN A 300 4.59 20.93 5.34
N VAL A 301 5.89 21.14 5.38
CA VAL A 301 6.89 20.11 5.07
C VAL A 301 7.01 19.01 6.11
N LEU A 302 6.64 19.27 7.38
CA LEU A 302 6.84 18.33 8.48
C LEU A 302 6.27 16.93 8.24
N PRO A 303 5.04 16.75 7.74
CA PRO A 303 4.49 15.41 7.48
C PRO A 303 5.26 14.60 6.44
N TYR A 304 5.91 15.29 5.49
CA TYR A 304 6.64 14.67 4.40
C TYR A 304 8.08 14.26 4.76
N VAL A 305 8.60 14.77 5.89
CA VAL A 305 10.00 14.55 6.26
C VAL A 305 10.20 13.95 7.65
N ALA A 306 9.13 13.84 8.44
CA ALA A 306 9.18 13.32 9.82
C ALA A 306 9.63 11.86 9.87
N TRP A 307 9.23 11.07 8.89
CA TRP A 307 9.53 9.64 8.80
C TRP A 307 11.03 9.32 8.93
N LYS A 308 11.91 10.17 8.37
CA LYS A 308 13.38 9.97 8.45
C LYS A 308 13.94 10.04 9.87
N ASN A 309 13.18 10.56 10.83
CA ASN A 309 13.52 10.63 12.25
C ASN A 309 12.76 9.56 13.07
N GLY A 310 11.97 8.69 12.39
CA GLY A 310 11.09 7.71 13.03
C GLY A 310 9.77 8.30 13.54
N ASP A 311 9.43 9.53 13.18
CA ASP A 311 8.20 10.20 13.59
C ASP A 311 7.10 10.01 12.56
N PHE A 312 5.86 9.72 13.02
CA PHE A 312 4.67 9.64 12.17
C PHE A 312 3.74 10.80 12.50
N ILE A 313 3.47 11.65 11.51
CA ILE A 313 2.55 12.77 11.65
C ILE A 313 1.28 12.45 10.86
N PHE A 314 0.16 12.28 11.59
CA PHE A 314 -1.16 12.07 10.99
C PHE A 314 -1.84 13.42 10.83
N GLN A 315 -2.19 13.81 9.61
CA GLN A 315 -3.08 14.92 9.36
C GLN A 315 -4.52 14.37 9.30
N ASN A 316 -5.43 14.98 10.06
CA ASN A 316 -6.85 14.69 9.94
C ASN A 316 -7.32 15.14 8.55
N GLU A 317 -7.38 14.24 7.60
CA GLU A 317 -8.17 14.41 6.40
C GLU A 317 -9.63 14.22 6.82
N SER A 318 -10.35 15.33 6.88
CA SER A 318 -11.80 15.37 7.19
C SER A 318 -12.61 15.11 5.92
#